data_573ca5f45ab758668c76c5677df33562
#
_entry.id   573ca5f45ab758668c76c5677df33562
#
_cell.length_a   1.000
_cell.length_b   1.000
_cell.length_c   1.000
_cell.angle_alpha   90.00
_cell.angle_beta   90.00
_cell.angle_gamma   90.00
#
_symmetry.space_group_name_H-M   'P 1'
#
loop_
_entity.id
_entity.type
_entity.pdbx_description
1 polymer ?
#
loop_
_entity_poly.entity_id
_entity_poly.type
_entity_poly.pdbx_seq_one_letter_code
_entity_poly.pdbx_strand_id
1 'polypeptide(L)'
;MNKELLTKPFKKEQIKNREGRQGMIYYYITISDVIDRINQACDSVQIIVKEKEIYESEVIVLITLNLDGETKESFGSSMINGSIGDALKSAHSDALKKAAWLFGVPCIFNTTTEPEIDNGQGNVGFRCSV
;
A
#
# COMPACT_ATOMS: atom_id res chain seq x y z
N MET A 1 -9.11 -7.54 -15.94
CA MET A 1 -8.92 -7.32 -14.46
C MET A 1 -9.95 -8.11 -13.69
N ASN A 2 -9.49 -8.94 -12.77
CA ASN A 2 -10.40 -9.66 -11.87
C ASN A 2 -10.70 -8.80 -10.65
N LYS A 3 -11.79 -8.05 -10.70
CA LYS A 3 -12.17 -7.13 -9.63
C LYS A 3 -12.47 -7.83 -8.30
N GLU A 4 -13.08 -9.00 -8.36
CA GLU A 4 -13.38 -9.77 -7.15
C GLU A 4 -12.11 -10.16 -6.40
N LEU A 5 -11.11 -10.66 -7.12
CA LEU A 5 -9.82 -10.99 -6.55
C LEU A 5 -9.08 -9.74 -6.07
N LEU A 6 -9.09 -8.68 -6.87
CA LEU A 6 -8.39 -7.43 -6.54
C LEU A 6 -8.86 -6.83 -5.23
N THR A 7 -10.16 -6.87 -4.99
CA THR A 7 -10.80 -6.25 -3.81
C THR A 7 -11.00 -7.21 -2.64
N LYS A 8 -10.58 -8.46 -2.78
CA LYS A 8 -10.73 -9.45 -1.72
C LYS A 8 -9.88 -9.09 -0.50
N PRO A 9 -10.40 -9.25 0.73
CA PRO A 9 -9.60 -9.02 1.94
C PRO A 9 -8.34 -9.89 1.96
N PHE A 10 -7.27 -9.36 2.53
CA PHE A 10 -6.05 -10.14 2.74
C PHE A 10 -6.25 -11.16 3.87
N LYS A 11 -5.47 -12.24 3.83
CA LYS A 11 -5.50 -13.24 4.87
C LYS A 11 -4.90 -12.70 6.15
N LYS A 12 -5.34 -13.22 7.28
CA LYS A 12 -4.86 -12.82 8.59
C LYS A 12 -3.32 -12.90 8.69
N GLU A 13 -2.71 -13.92 8.09
CA GLU A 13 -1.26 -14.12 8.08
C GLU A 13 -0.50 -13.03 7.34
N GLN A 14 -1.18 -12.33 6.44
CA GLN A 14 -0.58 -11.25 5.65
C GLN A 14 -0.58 -9.91 6.37
N ILE A 15 -1.32 -9.81 7.46
CA ILE A 15 -1.39 -8.59 8.24
C ILE A 15 -0.24 -8.55 9.22
N LYS A 16 0.62 -7.56 9.06
CA LYS A 16 1.77 -7.36 9.92
C LYS A 16 1.46 -6.27 10.94
N ASN A 17 2.22 -6.27 12.01
CA ASN A 17 2.15 -5.20 12.98
C ASN A 17 3.55 -4.77 13.39
N ARG A 18 3.64 -3.55 13.88
CA ARG A 18 4.89 -3.01 14.44
C ARG A 18 4.56 -2.08 15.60
N GLU A 19 5.48 -2.01 16.55
CA GLU A 19 5.40 -1.06 17.63
C GLU A 19 5.87 0.30 17.15
N GLY A 20 5.05 1.32 17.36
CA GLY A 20 5.35 2.69 17.01
C GLY A 20 5.56 3.55 18.26
N ARG A 21 5.28 4.84 18.14
CA ARG A 21 5.43 5.81 19.23
C ARG A 21 4.54 5.44 20.43
N GLN A 22 5.08 5.60 21.63
CA GLN A 22 4.34 5.40 22.88
C GLN A 22 3.77 3.99 23.06
N GLY A 23 4.42 2.99 22.46
CA GLY A 23 3.99 1.61 22.59
C GLY A 23 2.74 1.26 21.78
N MET A 24 2.26 2.15 20.92
CA MET A 24 1.12 1.87 20.05
C MET A 24 1.50 0.85 18.98
N ILE A 25 0.56 -0.06 18.69
CA ILE A 25 0.74 -1.08 17.67
C ILE A 25 0.04 -0.63 16.39
N TYR A 26 0.79 -0.64 15.29
CA TYR A 26 0.29 -0.28 13.96
C TYR A 26 0.19 -1.52 13.10
N TYR A 27 -0.94 -1.67 12.39
CA TYR A 27 -1.18 -2.78 11.47
C TYR A 27 -0.96 -2.31 10.04
N TYR A 28 -0.40 -3.18 9.20
CA TYR A 28 -0.12 -2.85 7.80
C TYR A 28 -0.03 -4.10 6.92
N ILE A 29 -0.19 -3.88 5.62
CA ILE A 29 0.07 -4.88 4.58
C ILE A 29 1.39 -4.52 3.93
N THR A 30 2.24 -5.51 3.67
CA THR A 30 3.52 -5.25 3.01
C THR A 30 3.30 -4.90 1.55
N ILE A 31 4.22 -4.11 0.99
CA ILE A 31 4.17 -3.76 -0.44
C ILE A 31 4.26 -5.02 -1.32
N SER A 32 5.00 -6.04 -0.89
CA SER A 32 5.10 -7.30 -1.61
C SER A 32 3.74 -7.96 -1.78
N ASP A 33 2.94 -8.00 -0.72
CA ASP A 33 1.61 -8.60 -0.78
C ASP A 33 0.66 -7.80 -1.66
N VAL A 34 0.78 -6.47 -1.66
CA VAL A 34 0.00 -5.61 -2.55
C VAL A 34 0.35 -5.89 -4.01
N ILE A 35 1.64 -5.95 -4.33
CA ILE A 35 2.11 -6.23 -5.69
C ILE A 35 1.68 -7.62 -6.14
N ASP A 36 1.81 -8.64 -5.28
CA ASP A 36 1.38 -10.00 -5.60
C ASP A 36 -0.12 -10.04 -5.92
N ARG A 37 -0.93 -9.33 -5.14
CA ARG A 37 -2.37 -9.25 -5.37
C ARG A 37 -2.68 -8.62 -6.74
N ILE A 38 -2.02 -7.52 -7.06
CA ILE A 38 -2.18 -6.83 -8.35
C ILE A 38 -1.79 -7.76 -9.49
N ASN A 39 -0.67 -8.45 -9.37
CA ASN A 39 -0.18 -9.36 -10.40
C ASN A 39 -1.08 -10.59 -10.62
N GLN A 40 -1.75 -11.05 -9.56
CA GLN A 40 -2.71 -12.13 -9.67
C GLN A 40 -4.02 -11.70 -10.32
N ALA A 41 -4.45 -10.48 -10.09
CA ALA A 41 -5.75 -9.98 -10.51
C ALA A 41 -5.75 -9.31 -11.90
N CYS A 42 -4.58 -8.92 -12.40
CA CYS A 42 -4.44 -8.14 -13.63
C CYS A 42 -3.50 -8.83 -14.61
N ASP A 43 -3.83 -8.71 -15.90
CA ASP A 43 -2.99 -9.26 -16.99
C ASP A 43 -1.81 -8.33 -17.30
N SER A 44 -2.03 -7.02 -17.19
CA SER A 44 -1.02 -6.01 -17.46
C SER A 44 -0.89 -5.05 -16.30
N VAL A 45 0.34 -4.89 -15.83
CA VAL A 45 0.66 -4.01 -14.70
C VAL A 45 1.82 -3.11 -15.08
N GLN A 46 1.62 -1.80 -14.97
CA GLN A 46 2.69 -0.82 -15.15
C GLN A 46 2.78 0.08 -13.92
N ILE A 47 3.96 0.16 -13.36
CA ILE A 47 4.26 1.02 -12.21
C ILE A 47 5.31 2.02 -12.66
N ILE A 48 4.96 3.30 -12.67
CA ILE A 48 5.82 4.35 -13.18
C ILE A 48 6.02 5.41 -12.10
N VAL A 49 7.27 5.73 -11.81
CA VAL A 49 7.59 6.92 -11.01
C VAL A 49 7.51 8.11 -11.93
N LYS A 50 6.43 8.86 -11.86
CA LYS A 50 6.18 10.00 -12.74
C LYS A 50 6.97 11.23 -12.33
N GLU A 51 7.02 11.49 -11.03
CA GLU A 51 7.75 12.63 -10.47
C GLU A 51 8.33 12.25 -9.13
N LYS A 52 9.42 12.92 -8.77
CA LYS A 52 10.01 12.84 -7.45
C LYS A 52 10.56 14.21 -7.05
N GLU A 53 10.41 14.53 -5.77
CA GLU A 53 10.93 15.74 -5.18
C GLU A 53 11.74 15.35 -3.94
N ILE A 54 12.95 15.88 -3.85
CA ILE A 54 13.83 15.62 -2.72
C ILE A 54 14.09 16.94 -2.02
N TYR A 55 13.57 17.05 -0.79
CA TYR A 55 13.79 18.20 0.07
C TYR A 55 14.85 17.85 1.13
N GLU A 56 15.19 18.81 1.96
CA GLU A 56 16.22 18.61 3.00
C GLU A 56 15.86 17.48 3.97
N SER A 57 14.60 17.39 4.37
CA SER A 57 14.16 16.43 5.38
C SER A 57 13.13 15.40 4.89
N GLU A 58 12.68 15.53 3.66
CA GLU A 58 11.55 14.72 3.14
C GLU A 58 11.70 14.47 1.66
N VAL A 59 11.21 13.32 1.21
CA VAL A 59 11.09 13.01 -0.21
C VAL A 59 9.61 12.79 -0.53
N ILE A 60 9.20 13.18 -1.73
CA ILE A 60 7.84 12.99 -2.25
C ILE A 60 7.94 12.31 -3.60
N VAL A 61 7.11 11.30 -3.82
CA VAL A 61 7.08 10.54 -5.07
C VAL A 61 5.66 10.52 -5.60
N LEU A 62 5.50 10.75 -6.90
CA LEU A 62 4.23 10.56 -7.59
C LEU A 62 4.31 9.29 -8.43
N ILE A 63 3.43 8.33 -8.14
CA ILE A 63 3.35 7.07 -8.86
C ILE A 63 2.13 7.08 -9.78
N THR A 64 2.35 6.62 -11.00
CA THR A 64 1.29 6.25 -11.93
C THR A 64 1.18 4.73 -11.93
N LEU A 65 0.01 4.22 -11.60
CA LEU A 65 -0.29 2.79 -11.63
C LEU A 65 -1.32 2.53 -12.74
N ASN A 66 -0.92 1.71 -13.73
CA ASN A 66 -1.81 1.28 -14.79
C ASN A 66 -2.09 -0.21 -14.64
N LEU A 67 -3.38 -0.55 -14.49
CA LEU A 67 -3.84 -1.93 -14.39
C LEU A 67 -4.82 -2.19 -15.53
N ASP A 68 -4.41 -3.03 -16.48
CA ASP A 68 -5.23 -3.41 -17.64
C ASP A 68 -5.82 -2.21 -18.39
N GLY A 69 -5.03 -1.16 -18.54
CA GLY A 69 -5.43 0.05 -19.26
C GLY A 69 -6.06 1.15 -18.41
N GLU A 70 -6.44 0.87 -17.17
CA GLU A 70 -6.93 1.89 -16.24
C GLU A 70 -5.76 2.52 -15.47
N THR A 71 -5.74 3.84 -15.40
CA THR A 71 -4.65 4.57 -14.76
C THR A 71 -5.13 5.33 -13.54
N LYS A 72 -4.39 5.18 -12.45
CA LYS A 72 -4.58 5.96 -11.22
C LYS A 72 -3.23 6.45 -10.74
N GLU A 73 -3.23 7.62 -10.11
CA GLU A 73 -2.01 8.23 -9.61
C GLU A 73 -2.14 8.58 -8.14
N SER A 74 -1.04 8.53 -7.43
CA SER A 74 -1.03 8.89 -6.02
C SER A 74 0.35 9.39 -5.59
N PHE A 75 0.37 10.34 -4.67
CA PHE A 75 1.59 10.76 -4.00
C PHE A 75 1.89 9.87 -2.82
N GLY A 76 3.18 9.72 -2.55
CA GLY A 76 3.68 9.14 -1.32
C GLY A 76 4.85 9.96 -0.82
N SER A 77 5.12 9.88 0.46
CA SER A 77 6.20 10.64 1.08
C SER A 77 6.89 9.84 2.16
N SER A 78 8.11 10.25 2.48
CA SER A 78 8.86 9.70 3.59
C SER A 78 9.84 10.72 4.11
N MET A 79 10.01 10.74 5.43
CA MET A 79 11.07 11.52 6.06
C MET A 79 12.42 10.85 5.77
N ILE A 80 13.46 11.67 5.64
CA ILE A 80 14.81 11.16 5.46
C ILE A 80 15.42 10.90 6.83
N ASN A 81 15.47 9.60 7.21
CA ASN A 81 16.04 9.14 8.47
C ASN A 81 17.25 8.24 8.21
N GLY A 82 18.27 8.77 7.57
CA GLY A 82 19.42 7.99 7.14
C GLY A 82 19.73 8.27 5.68
N SER A 83 19.54 7.28 4.81
CA SER A 83 19.86 7.48 3.39
C SER A 83 18.66 8.01 2.60
N ILE A 84 18.95 8.82 1.58
CA ILE A 84 17.93 9.29 0.63
C ILE A 84 17.34 8.10 -0.12
N GLY A 85 18.14 7.09 -0.44
CA GLY A 85 17.66 5.89 -1.12
C GLY A 85 16.58 5.15 -0.34
N ASP A 86 16.76 5.01 0.97
CA ASP A 86 15.76 4.36 1.83
C ASP A 86 14.49 5.20 1.89
N ALA A 87 14.63 6.51 1.99
CA ALA A 87 13.48 7.42 1.98
C ALA A 87 12.69 7.34 0.66
N LEU A 88 13.39 7.26 -0.48
CA LEU A 88 12.75 7.09 -1.79
C LEU A 88 12.00 5.77 -1.90
N LYS A 89 12.56 4.68 -1.40
CA LYS A 89 11.89 3.37 -1.37
C LYS A 89 10.63 3.41 -0.52
N SER A 90 10.70 4.03 0.65
CA SER A 90 9.54 4.17 1.54
C SER A 90 8.45 5.05 0.91
N ALA A 91 8.82 6.15 0.30
CA ALA A 91 7.88 7.03 -0.40
C ALA A 91 7.22 6.33 -1.59
N HIS A 92 8.00 5.55 -2.35
CA HIS A 92 7.50 4.74 -3.46
C HIS A 92 6.46 3.72 -2.99
N SER A 93 6.76 2.98 -1.92
CA SER A 93 5.83 1.99 -1.35
C SER A 93 4.55 2.65 -0.84
N ASP A 94 4.66 3.80 -0.19
CA ASP A 94 3.51 4.57 0.30
C ASP A 94 2.63 5.01 -0.86
N ALA A 95 3.22 5.57 -1.92
CA ALA A 95 2.49 6.01 -3.11
C ALA A 95 1.80 4.84 -3.82
N LEU A 96 2.51 3.73 -3.98
CA LEU A 96 1.97 2.56 -4.68
C LEU A 96 0.80 1.93 -3.92
N LYS A 97 0.88 1.83 -2.61
CA LYS A 97 -0.23 1.33 -1.79
C LYS A 97 -1.48 2.21 -1.95
N LYS A 98 -1.29 3.53 -1.93
CA LYS A 98 -2.40 4.48 -2.11
C LYS A 98 -3.02 4.39 -3.50
N ALA A 99 -2.20 4.25 -4.54
CA ALA A 99 -2.69 4.05 -5.91
C ALA A 99 -3.46 2.73 -6.03
N ALA A 100 -2.94 1.65 -5.46
CA ALA A 100 -3.63 0.36 -5.43
C ALA A 100 -4.97 0.43 -4.68
N TRP A 101 -5.00 1.16 -3.57
CA TRP A 101 -6.24 1.38 -2.83
C TRP A 101 -7.30 2.09 -3.67
N LEU A 102 -6.89 3.01 -4.54
CA LEU A 102 -7.83 3.68 -5.45
C LEU A 102 -8.50 2.71 -6.42
N PHE A 103 -7.87 1.57 -6.70
CA PHE A 103 -8.48 0.47 -7.48
C PHE A 103 -9.33 -0.47 -6.63
N GLY A 104 -9.35 -0.30 -5.33
CA GLY A 104 -10.12 -1.14 -4.41
C GLY A 104 -9.32 -2.21 -3.67
N VAL A 105 -7.99 -2.25 -3.82
CA VAL A 105 -7.16 -3.16 -3.03
C VAL A 105 -7.26 -2.74 -1.55
N PRO A 106 -7.65 -3.66 -0.64
CA PRO A 106 -7.86 -3.30 0.76
C PRO A 106 -6.53 -3.15 1.52
N CYS A 107 -5.80 -2.10 1.18
CA CYS A 107 -4.53 -1.77 1.84
C CYS A 107 -4.76 -1.19 3.22
N ILE A 108 -3.81 -1.42 4.11
CA ILE A 108 -3.81 -0.82 5.43
C ILE A 108 -2.77 0.31 5.46
N PHE A 109 -3.18 1.47 5.91
CA PHE A 109 -2.31 2.64 6.03
C PHE A 109 -1.92 2.87 7.49
N ASN A 110 -1.13 1.97 8.07
CA ASN A 110 -0.63 2.08 9.44
C ASN A 110 -1.74 2.41 10.45
N THR A 111 -2.85 1.68 10.37
CA THR A 111 -3.96 1.87 11.31
C THR A 111 -3.64 1.24 12.66
N THR A 112 -4.09 1.90 13.73
CA THR A 112 -4.02 1.36 15.10
C THR A 112 -5.23 0.50 15.45
N THR A 113 -6.24 0.48 14.58
CA THR A 113 -7.44 -0.33 14.78
C THR A 113 -7.14 -1.78 14.42
N GLU A 114 -7.41 -2.70 15.35
CA GLU A 114 -7.25 -4.12 15.06
C GLU A 114 -8.23 -4.54 13.96
N PRO A 115 -7.74 -5.27 12.93
CA PRO A 115 -8.58 -5.67 11.82
C PRO A 115 -9.64 -6.69 12.24
N GLU A 116 -10.85 -6.56 11.68
CA GLU A 116 -11.92 -7.53 11.87
C GLU A 116 -11.70 -8.74 10.96
N ILE A 117 -11.97 -9.94 11.50
CA ILE A 117 -11.91 -11.19 10.74
C ILE A 117 -13.22 -11.36 9.98
N ASP A 118 -13.13 -11.51 8.66
CA ASP A 118 -14.30 -11.67 7.80
C ASP A 118 -14.83 -13.10 7.85
N ASN A 119 -16.11 -13.24 8.32
CA ASN A 119 -16.98 -14.43 8.17
C ASN A 119 -16.34 -15.82 8.33
N GLY A 120 -15.37 -15.99 9.21
CA GLY A 120 -14.80 -17.31 9.52
C GLY A 120 -13.97 -17.94 8.42
N GLN A 121 -13.66 -17.21 7.35
CA GLN A 121 -12.81 -17.69 6.25
C GLN A 121 -11.32 -17.40 6.46
N GLY A 122 -10.94 -16.85 7.59
CA GLY A 122 -9.56 -16.48 7.88
C GLY A 122 -9.07 -15.24 7.13
N ASN A 123 -9.95 -14.57 6.39
CA ASN A 123 -9.66 -13.31 5.70
C ASN A 123 -10.02 -12.14 6.60
N VAL A 124 -9.32 -11.05 6.42
CA VAL A 124 -9.50 -9.84 7.23
C VAL A 124 -9.99 -8.70 6.34
N GLY A 125 -11.11 -8.12 6.73
CA GLY A 125 -11.65 -6.95 6.07
C GLY A 125 -11.11 -5.67 6.70
N PHE A 126 -10.71 -4.72 5.86
CA PHE A 126 -10.24 -3.42 6.30
C PHE A 126 -11.08 -2.32 5.70
N ARG A 127 -11.39 -1.33 6.51
CA ARG A 127 -11.83 -0.05 5.99
C ARG A 127 -10.58 0.80 5.83
N CYS A 128 -10.23 1.09 4.58
CA CYS A 128 -9.22 2.09 4.31
C CYS A 128 -9.82 3.46 4.60
N SER A 129 -9.54 4.00 5.77
CA SER A 129 -9.76 5.43 6.01
C SER A 129 -8.50 6.17 5.57
N VAL A 130 -8.67 7.09 4.69
CA VAL A 130 -7.61 7.98 4.26
C VAL A 130 -7.41 9.08 5.29
#